data_b85e5f00acdfadb751a593c9a973d4d6
#
_entry.id   b85e5f00acdfadb751a593c9a973d4d6
#
_cell.length_a   1.000
_cell.length_b   1.000
_cell.length_c   1.000
_cell.angle_alpha   90.00
_cell.angle_beta   90.00
_cell.angle_gamma   90.00
#
_symmetry.space_group_name_H-M   'P 1'
#
loop_
_entity.id
_entity.type
_entity.pdbx_description
1 polymer ?
#
loop_
_entity_poly.entity_id
_entity_poly.type
_entity_poly.pdbx_seq_one_letter_code
_entity_poly.pdbx_strand_id
1 'polypeptide(L)'
;MHIKNSIEDFVIKFKMNDLNMGEIDYTDDENETSFPVNLNGEIRFFYSHLILNDHPTFDGAFIIQIVEPQELNKMLSGWRVQNDTTWRDEYIIFAERNGDVLFCDTQNITSPVYGSIQKRNFIISNSLADFLDAFCSAIEIEQSKYDGDATDDDFNFREDFLEDIDLMLKSKLKDVEAEGFKQFFFG
;
A
#
# COMPACT_ATOMS: atom_id res chain seq x y z
N MET A 1 12.42 -14.08 -0.02
CA MET A 1 11.86 -14.75 1.16
C MET A 1 11.08 -13.79 2.05
N HIS A 2 11.58 -12.59 2.28
CA HIS A 2 10.88 -11.57 3.08
C HIS A 2 9.55 -11.15 2.43
N ILE A 3 9.55 -10.77 1.15
CA ILE A 3 8.34 -10.34 0.45
C ILE A 3 7.20 -11.38 0.45
N LYS A 4 7.50 -12.68 0.35
CA LYS A 4 6.49 -13.74 0.43
C LYS A 4 5.72 -13.68 1.74
N ASN A 5 6.43 -13.64 2.86
CA ASN A 5 5.81 -13.60 4.19
C ASN A 5 4.97 -12.33 4.38
N SER A 6 5.47 -11.17 3.90
CA SER A 6 4.76 -9.90 3.96
C SER A 6 3.45 -9.93 3.16
N ILE A 7 3.45 -10.60 1.99
CA ILE A 7 2.24 -10.77 1.17
C ILE A 7 1.25 -11.75 1.84
N GLU A 8 1.73 -12.86 2.39
CA GLU A 8 0.87 -13.79 3.12
C GLU A 8 0.19 -13.11 4.32
N ASP A 9 0.94 -12.30 5.09
CA ASP A 9 0.37 -11.52 6.20
C ASP A 9 -0.63 -10.46 5.71
N PHE A 10 -0.32 -9.77 4.62
CA PHE A 10 -1.23 -8.81 3.98
C PHE A 10 -2.57 -9.43 3.61
N VAL A 11 -2.57 -10.64 3.02
CA VAL A 11 -3.79 -11.39 2.72
C VAL A 11 -4.55 -11.78 3.99
N ILE A 12 -3.82 -12.22 5.04
CA ILE A 12 -4.43 -12.56 6.32
C ILE A 12 -5.11 -11.31 6.92
N LYS A 13 -4.44 -10.17 6.96
CA LYS A 13 -5.02 -8.92 7.49
C LYS A 13 -6.23 -8.46 6.69
N PHE A 14 -6.20 -8.60 5.36
CA PHE A 14 -7.37 -8.30 4.54
C PHE A 14 -8.57 -9.17 4.92
N LYS A 15 -8.37 -10.47 5.10
CA LYS A 15 -9.45 -11.43 5.41
C LYS A 15 -9.97 -11.34 6.85
N MET A 16 -9.24 -10.71 7.76
CA MET A 16 -9.65 -10.57 9.16
C MET A 16 -10.72 -9.51 9.40
N ASN A 17 -10.89 -8.56 8.48
CA ASN A 17 -11.89 -7.49 8.62
C ASN A 17 -13.01 -7.68 7.60
N ASP A 18 -14.20 -8.03 8.10
CA ASP A 18 -15.41 -8.26 7.29
C ASP A 18 -15.94 -6.99 6.59
N LEU A 19 -15.42 -5.80 6.95
CA LEU A 19 -15.76 -4.53 6.29
C LEU A 19 -14.92 -4.27 5.04
N ASN A 20 -13.83 -5.01 4.84
CA ASN A 20 -13.06 -4.93 3.60
C ASN A 20 -13.90 -5.37 2.42
N MET A 21 -13.74 -4.69 1.29
CA MET A 21 -14.48 -4.99 0.06
C MET A 21 -13.61 -5.70 -0.97
N GLY A 22 -14.23 -6.51 -1.83
CA GLY A 22 -13.54 -7.29 -2.86
C GLY A 22 -12.86 -8.53 -2.29
N GLU A 23 -11.91 -9.08 -3.03
CA GLU A 23 -11.23 -10.32 -2.66
C GLU A 23 -9.73 -10.22 -2.88
N ILE A 24 -8.95 -10.69 -1.90
CA ILE A 24 -7.51 -10.90 -2.00
C ILE A 24 -7.19 -12.34 -1.57
N ASP A 25 -6.60 -13.12 -2.47
CA ASP A 25 -6.09 -14.45 -2.19
C ASP A 25 -4.61 -14.56 -2.54
N TYR A 26 -3.89 -15.45 -1.82
CA TYR A 26 -2.51 -15.81 -2.13
C TYR A 26 -2.46 -17.15 -2.88
N THR A 27 -1.54 -17.25 -3.84
CA THR A 27 -1.21 -18.51 -4.52
C THR A 27 0.29 -18.75 -4.55
N ASP A 28 0.72 -20.00 -4.28
CA ASP A 28 2.12 -20.40 -4.41
C ASP A 28 2.56 -20.55 -5.88
N ASP A 29 1.63 -20.85 -6.77
CA ASP A 29 1.89 -20.92 -8.20
C ASP A 29 1.88 -19.50 -8.80
N GLU A 30 2.93 -19.16 -9.57
CA GLU A 30 2.92 -17.88 -10.29
C GLU A 30 1.72 -17.84 -11.23
N ASN A 31 0.90 -16.83 -11.08
CA ASN A 31 -0.11 -16.54 -12.09
C ASN A 31 0.61 -16.23 -13.41
N GLU A 32 0.36 -17.00 -14.46
CA GLU A 32 0.88 -16.78 -15.82
C GLU A 32 0.28 -15.50 -16.44
N THR A 33 0.11 -14.46 -15.68
CA THR A 33 -0.55 -13.24 -16.12
C THR A 33 0.42 -12.38 -16.91
N SER A 34 0.10 -12.16 -18.17
CA SER A 34 0.75 -11.11 -18.95
C SER A 34 0.30 -9.77 -18.40
N PHE A 35 1.16 -9.07 -17.68
CA PHE A 35 0.85 -7.75 -17.15
C PHE A 35 0.86 -6.70 -18.28
N PRO A 36 -0.08 -5.72 -18.27
CA PRO A 36 -0.14 -4.67 -19.30
C PRO A 36 1.00 -3.65 -19.16
N VAL A 37 1.83 -3.77 -18.13
CA VAL A 37 2.97 -2.93 -17.81
C VAL A 37 4.19 -3.79 -17.47
N ASN A 38 5.39 -3.21 -17.57
CA ASN A 38 6.62 -3.92 -17.22
C ASN A 38 6.82 -3.91 -15.71
N LEU A 39 6.59 -5.05 -15.05
CA LEU A 39 6.82 -5.26 -13.63
C LEU A 39 8.17 -5.96 -13.39
N ASN A 40 8.87 -5.57 -12.33
CA ASN A 40 10.11 -6.18 -11.90
C ASN A 40 10.21 -6.21 -10.36
N GLY A 41 11.07 -7.08 -9.81
CA GLY A 41 11.34 -7.15 -8.37
C GLY A 41 10.13 -7.52 -7.52
N GLU A 42 10.02 -6.91 -6.33
CA GLU A 42 8.99 -7.26 -5.36
C GLU A 42 7.56 -6.96 -5.84
N ILE A 43 7.35 -5.88 -6.61
CA ILE A 43 6.01 -5.57 -7.15
C ILE A 43 5.58 -6.61 -8.20
N ARG A 44 6.52 -7.17 -8.98
CA ARG A 44 6.21 -8.29 -9.86
C ARG A 44 5.80 -9.52 -9.05
N PHE A 45 6.57 -9.86 -8.00
CA PHE A 45 6.24 -10.97 -7.12
C PHE A 45 4.85 -10.79 -6.48
N PHE A 46 4.53 -9.57 -6.02
CA PHE A 46 3.23 -9.22 -5.47
C PHE A 46 2.10 -9.57 -6.44
N TYR A 47 2.15 -9.09 -7.68
CA TYR A 47 1.10 -9.36 -8.67
C TYR A 47 1.11 -10.79 -9.21
N SER A 48 2.26 -11.48 -9.19
CA SER A 48 2.33 -12.88 -9.65
C SER A 48 1.74 -13.87 -8.64
N HIS A 49 1.65 -13.49 -7.36
CA HIS A 49 1.19 -14.39 -6.29
C HIS A 49 -0.13 -13.93 -5.63
N LEU A 50 -0.69 -12.80 -6.04
CA LEU A 50 -2.00 -12.37 -5.58
C LEU A 50 -3.07 -12.57 -6.64
N ILE A 51 -4.23 -13.03 -6.19
CA ILE A 51 -5.49 -13.02 -6.93
C ILE A 51 -6.29 -11.86 -6.35
N LEU A 52 -6.61 -10.88 -7.19
CA LEU A 52 -7.31 -9.65 -6.82
C LEU A 52 -8.60 -9.57 -7.64
N ASN A 53 -9.75 -9.47 -6.97
CA ASN A 53 -11.06 -9.39 -7.61
C ASN A 53 -11.94 -8.32 -6.94
N ASP A 54 -12.82 -7.74 -7.75
CA ASP A 54 -13.87 -6.83 -7.29
C ASP A 54 -13.35 -5.61 -6.51
N HIS A 55 -12.24 -5.01 -7.01
CA HIS A 55 -11.65 -3.78 -6.46
C HIS A 55 -11.31 -3.88 -4.97
N PRO A 56 -10.35 -4.76 -4.58
CA PRO A 56 -10.03 -5.02 -3.19
C PRO A 56 -9.70 -3.73 -2.44
N THR A 57 -10.45 -3.47 -1.38
CA THR A 57 -10.33 -2.24 -0.60
C THR A 57 -10.26 -2.56 0.88
N PHE A 58 -9.19 -2.14 1.55
CA PHE A 58 -9.11 -2.12 3.01
C PHE A 58 -10.01 -1.02 3.54
N ASP A 59 -10.72 -1.29 4.63
CA ASP A 59 -11.53 -0.32 5.37
C ASP A 59 -10.76 0.21 6.60
N GLY A 60 -11.32 1.24 7.27
CA GLY A 60 -10.78 1.81 8.50
C GLY A 60 -9.81 2.99 8.28
N ALA A 61 -8.93 3.24 9.25
CA ALA A 61 -7.96 4.34 9.23
C ALA A 61 -6.97 4.22 8.05
N PHE A 62 -6.70 2.98 7.61
CA PHE A 62 -5.76 2.64 6.54
C PHE A 62 -6.48 2.31 5.23
N ILE A 63 -7.63 2.95 4.97
CA ILE A 63 -8.38 2.73 3.73
C ILE A 63 -7.48 2.94 2.51
N ILE A 64 -7.33 1.88 1.71
CA ILE A 64 -6.71 1.89 0.38
C ILE A 64 -7.41 0.87 -0.53
N GLN A 65 -7.58 1.21 -1.80
CA GLN A 65 -7.98 0.26 -2.84
C GLN A 65 -6.74 -0.25 -3.55
N ILE A 66 -6.59 -1.56 -3.66
CA ILE A 66 -5.51 -2.18 -4.42
C ILE A 66 -5.88 -2.21 -5.90
N VAL A 67 -4.98 -1.73 -6.75
CA VAL A 67 -5.19 -1.69 -8.19
C VAL A 67 -5.03 -3.09 -8.77
N GLU A 68 -6.06 -3.57 -9.48
CA GLU A 68 -6.00 -4.86 -10.15
C GLU A 68 -5.04 -4.85 -11.35
N PRO A 69 -4.39 -5.99 -11.69
CA PRO A 69 -3.38 -6.04 -12.76
C PRO A 69 -3.82 -5.45 -14.09
N GLN A 70 -5.07 -5.70 -14.50
CA GLN A 70 -5.63 -5.22 -15.77
C GLN A 70 -5.84 -3.69 -15.80
N GLU A 71 -5.90 -3.03 -14.64
CA GLU A 71 -6.12 -1.59 -14.52
C GLU A 71 -4.82 -0.76 -14.44
N LEU A 72 -3.66 -1.40 -14.22
CA LEU A 72 -2.37 -0.73 -14.01
C LEU A 72 -2.05 0.31 -15.10
N ASN A 73 -2.28 -0.04 -16.36
CA ASN A 73 -2.02 0.87 -17.46
C ASN A 73 -2.99 2.06 -17.50
N LYS A 74 -4.25 1.85 -17.12
CA LYS A 74 -5.28 2.90 -17.03
C LYS A 74 -4.95 3.89 -15.93
N MET A 75 -4.53 3.41 -14.76
CA MET A 75 -4.11 4.26 -13.63
C MET A 75 -2.95 5.18 -14.03
N LEU A 76 -1.94 4.65 -14.70
CA LEU A 76 -0.81 5.43 -15.21
C LEU A 76 -1.26 6.53 -16.18
N SER A 77 -2.15 6.22 -17.13
CA SER A 77 -2.63 7.19 -18.11
C SER A 77 -3.42 8.34 -17.48
N GLY A 78 -4.17 8.07 -16.42
CA GLY A 78 -4.90 9.08 -15.67
C GLY A 78 -4.01 9.97 -14.79
N TRP A 79 -2.88 9.45 -14.33
CA TRP A 79 -1.96 10.16 -13.43
C TRP A 79 -0.90 10.97 -14.19
N ARG A 80 -0.41 10.48 -15.32
CA ARG A 80 0.58 11.18 -16.14
C ARG A 80 -0.01 12.45 -16.76
N VAL A 81 0.67 13.57 -16.53
CA VAL A 81 0.39 14.84 -17.26
C VAL A 81 1.45 15.02 -18.34
N GLN A 82 1.04 15.49 -19.51
CA GLN A 82 1.97 15.80 -20.59
C GLN A 82 3.03 16.80 -20.09
N ASN A 83 4.33 16.46 -20.27
CA ASN A 83 5.50 17.20 -19.80
C ASN A 83 5.74 17.17 -18.27
N ASP A 84 5.16 16.24 -17.52
CA ASP A 84 5.52 16.02 -16.13
C ASP A 84 6.90 15.34 -16.05
N THR A 85 7.91 16.09 -15.60
CA THR A 85 9.28 15.58 -15.42
C THR A 85 9.49 14.87 -14.08
N THR A 86 8.50 14.89 -13.19
CA THR A 86 8.57 14.26 -11.87
C THR A 86 8.08 12.82 -11.89
N TRP A 87 7.31 12.44 -12.92
CA TRP A 87 6.81 11.09 -13.11
C TRP A 87 7.69 10.32 -14.09
N ARG A 88 8.26 9.21 -13.65
CA ARG A 88 9.10 8.34 -14.48
C ARG A 88 8.29 7.19 -15.06
N ASP A 89 8.76 6.64 -16.20
CA ASP A 89 8.10 5.54 -16.90
C ASP A 89 8.06 4.24 -16.09
N GLU A 90 8.99 4.10 -15.16
CA GLU A 90 9.15 2.95 -14.27
C GLU A 90 8.24 2.99 -13.03
N TYR A 91 7.50 4.06 -12.83
CA TYR A 91 6.58 4.16 -11.70
C TYR A 91 5.27 3.46 -11.99
N ILE A 92 4.88 2.55 -11.10
CA ILE A 92 3.65 1.75 -11.18
C ILE A 92 2.78 2.07 -9.98
N ILE A 93 1.58 2.61 -10.24
CA ILE A 93 0.57 2.83 -9.20
C ILE A 93 -0.06 1.49 -8.85
N PHE A 94 0.05 1.06 -7.58
CA PHE A 94 -0.48 -0.22 -7.12
C PHE A 94 -1.62 -0.08 -6.10
N ALA A 95 -1.82 1.11 -5.54
CA ALA A 95 -2.96 1.39 -4.68
C ALA A 95 -3.38 2.86 -4.76
N GLU A 96 -4.65 3.14 -4.42
CA GLU A 96 -5.18 4.49 -4.34
C GLU A 96 -5.94 4.72 -3.03
N ARG A 97 -6.04 5.99 -2.64
CA ARG A 97 -6.82 6.48 -1.51
C ARG A 97 -7.39 7.85 -1.84
N ASN A 98 -8.72 7.94 -2.06
CA ASN A 98 -9.41 9.23 -2.29
C ASN A 98 -8.77 10.12 -3.38
N GLY A 99 -8.21 9.51 -4.43
CA GLY A 99 -7.54 10.23 -5.53
C GLY A 99 -6.05 10.51 -5.30
N ASP A 100 -5.49 10.15 -4.15
CA ASP A 100 -4.05 10.09 -3.91
C ASP A 100 -3.55 8.65 -4.14
N VAL A 101 -2.28 8.45 -4.46
CA VAL A 101 -1.78 7.14 -4.90
C VAL A 101 -0.55 6.68 -4.16
N LEU A 102 -0.44 5.35 -4.04
CA LEU A 102 0.80 4.64 -3.71
C LEU A 102 1.38 4.07 -5.00
N PHE A 103 2.68 4.28 -5.21
CA PHE A 103 3.37 3.77 -6.39
C PHE A 103 4.75 3.20 -6.05
N CYS A 104 5.20 2.26 -6.88
CA CYS A 104 6.52 1.64 -6.78
C CYS A 104 7.43 2.05 -7.94
N ASP A 105 8.75 2.06 -7.67
CA ASP A 105 9.80 2.16 -8.69
C ASP A 105 10.25 0.76 -9.11
N THR A 106 9.87 0.35 -10.32
CA THR A 106 10.20 -0.99 -10.87
C THR A 106 11.63 -1.13 -11.39
N GLN A 107 12.44 -0.08 -11.46
CA GLN A 107 13.87 -0.20 -11.75
C GLN A 107 14.63 -0.85 -10.60
N ASN A 108 14.13 -0.69 -9.37
CA ASN A 108 14.74 -1.27 -8.18
C ASN A 108 14.07 -2.61 -7.84
N ILE A 109 14.88 -3.65 -7.60
CA ILE A 109 14.39 -4.99 -7.30
C ILE A 109 13.56 -5.05 -6.00
N THR A 110 13.80 -4.15 -5.05
CA THR A 110 13.04 -4.04 -3.80
C THR A 110 11.75 -3.22 -3.97
N SER A 111 11.52 -2.64 -5.14
CA SER A 111 10.33 -1.85 -5.45
C SER A 111 10.00 -0.82 -4.36
N PRO A 112 10.85 0.21 -4.13
CA PRO A 112 10.59 1.25 -3.14
C PRO A 112 9.21 1.86 -3.33
N VAL A 113 8.53 2.12 -2.20
CA VAL A 113 7.16 2.64 -2.17
C VAL A 113 7.18 4.15 -1.92
N TYR A 114 6.41 4.86 -2.70
CA TYR A 114 6.19 6.30 -2.60
C TYR A 114 4.70 6.59 -2.47
N GLY A 115 4.37 7.65 -1.74
CA GLY A 115 3.07 8.29 -1.76
C GLY A 115 3.08 9.50 -2.70
N SER A 116 1.92 9.81 -3.27
CA SER A 116 1.70 11.04 -4.02
C SER A 116 0.37 11.66 -3.61
N ILE A 117 0.42 12.79 -2.93
CA ILE A 117 -0.74 13.59 -2.54
C ILE A 117 -0.77 14.83 -3.43
N GLN A 118 -1.85 15.01 -4.19
CA GLN A 118 -1.98 16.12 -5.14
C GLN A 118 -0.74 16.26 -6.05
N LYS A 119 -0.18 15.12 -6.51
CA LYS A 119 1.04 15.01 -7.34
C LYS A 119 2.35 15.47 -6.67
N ARG A 120 2.39 15.57 -5.37
CA ARG A 120 3.61 15.76 -4.59
C ARG A 120 4.09 14.39 -4.07
N ASN A 121 5.23 13.96 -4.60
CA ASN A 121 5.79 12.63 -4.32
C ASN A 121 6.71 12.67 -3.11
N PHE A 122 6.63 11.64 -2.25
CA PHE A 122 7.51 11.44 -1.09
C PHE A 122 7.71 9.95 -0.85
N ILE A 123 8.85 9.59 -0.24
CA ILE A 123 9.18 8.20 0.09
C ILE A 123 8.35 7.72 1.28
N ILE A 124 7.87 6.46 1.22
CA ILE A 124 7.20 5.77 2.33
C ILE A 124 8.02 4.58 2.80
N SER A 125 8.67 3.85 1.88
CA SER A 125 9.51 2.71 2.23
C SER A 125 10.53 2.42 1.14
N ASN A 126 11.70 1.88 1.52
CA ASN A 126 12.74 1.44 0.57
C ASN A 126 12.48 0.07 -0.08
N SER A 127 11.44 -0.64 0.34
CA SER A 127 11.00 -1.89 -0.27
C SER A 127 9.49 -2.04 -0.15
N LEU A 128 8.88 -2.80 -1.06
CA LEU A 128 7.47 -3.16 -0.95
C LEU A 128 7.23 -4.07 0.27
N ALA A 129 8.16 -4.98 0.56
CA ALA A 129 8.07 -5.85 1.73
C ALA A 129 8.01 -5.07 3.05
N ASP A 130 8.90 -4.07 3.25
CA ASP A 130 8.90 -3.24 4.46
C ASP A 130 7.63 -2.37 4.56
N PHE A 131 7.11 -1.89 3.43
CA PHE A 131 5.82 -1.19 3.39
C PHE A 131 4.68 -2.10 3.86
N LEU A 132 4.58 -3.31 3.29
CA LEU A 132 3.52 -4.27 3.66
C LEU A 132 3.61 -4.66 5.13
N ASP A 133 4.82 -4.88 5.67
CA ASP A 133 5.02 -5.19 7.09
C ASP A 133 4.61 -4.05 8.02
N ALA A 134 4.91 -2.81 7.64
CA ALA A 134 4.47 -1.62 8.39
C ALA A 134 2.96 -1.45 8.31
N PHE A 135 2.38 -1.61 7.12
CA PHE A 135 0.95 -1.51 6.87
C PHE A 135 0.15 -2.57 7.64
N CYS A 136 0.55 -3.84 7.57
CA CYS A 136 -0.06 -4.93 8.33
C CYS A 136 0.03 -4.71 9.84
N SER A 137 1.16 -4.20 10.33
CA SER A 137 1.33 -3.88 11.77
C SER A 137 0.44 -2.70 12.20
N ALA A 138 0.22 -1.72 11.33
CA ALA A 138 -0.67 -0.60 11.60
C ALA A 138 -2.13 -1.06 11.70
N ILE A 139 -2.58 -1.93 10.77
CA ILE A 139 -3.91 -2.57 10.83
C ILE A 139 -4.04 -3.41 12.11
N GLU A 140 -3.01 -4.18 12.48
CA GLU A 140 -3.04 -4.96 13.72
C GLU A 140 -3.25 -4.09 14.95
N ILE A 141 -2.59 -2.94 15.04
CA ILE A 141 -2.79 -1.97 16.14
C ILE A 141 -4.23 -1.46 16.13
N GLU A 142 -4.74 -1.01 14.97
CA GLU A 142 -6.11 -0.52 14.84
C GLU A 142 -7.13 -1.56 15.30
N GLN A 143 -7.02 -2.79 14.84
CA GLN A 143 -7.98 -3.84 15.12
C GLN A 143 -7.85 -4.40 16.56
N SER A 144 -6.61 -4.70 17.01
CA SER A 144 -6.40 -5.39 18.29
C SER A 144 -6.42 -4.49 19.51
N LYS A 145 -6.01 -3.21 19.37
CA LYS A 145 -5.92 -2.27 20.48
C LYS A 145 -7.07 -1.27 20.53
N TYR A 146 -7.64 -0.96 19.38
CA TYR A 146 -8.68 0.07 19.23
C TYR A 146 -10.02 -0.49 18.74
N ASP A 147 -10.14 -1.80 18.51
CA ASP A 147 -11.35 -2.46 17.99
C ASP A 147 -11.88 -1.81 16.69
N GLY A 148 -10.99 -1.26 15.86
CA GLY A 148 -11.31 -0.51 14.64
C GLY A 148 -11.72 0.96 14.88
N ASP A 149 -11.75 1.42 16.14
CA ASP A 149 -12.17 2.79 16.50
C ASP A 149 -10.95 3.71 16.71
N ALA A 150 -10.33 4.10 15.61
CA ALA A 150 -9.13 4.95 15.58
C ALA A 150 -9.42 6.46 15.72
N THR A 151 -10.72 6.87 15.76
CA THR A 151 -11.14 8.28 15.80
C THR A 151 -11.87 8.64 17.10
N ASP A 152 -11.92 9.92 17.41
CA ASP A 152 -12.73 10.48 18.49
C ASP A 152 -14.17 10.82 18.02
N ASP A 153 -15.00 11.35 18.91
CA ASP A 153 -16.38 11.74 18.63
C ASP A 153 -16.49 12.87 17.57
N ASP A 154 -15.43 13.62 17.32
CA ASP A 154 -15.33 14.68 16.32
C ASP A 154 -14.70 14.18 14.98
N PHE A 155 -14.50 12.87 14.84
CA PHE A 155 -13.87 12.20 13.70
C PHE A 155 -12.39 12.56 13.47
N ASN A 156 -11.69 13.07 14.47
CA ASN A 156 -10.24 13.21 14.41
C ASN A 156 -9.57 11.93 14.87
N PHE A 157 -8.40 11.62 14.32
CA PHE A 157 -7.61 10.49 14.83
C PHE A 157 -7.21 10.74 16.29
N ARG A 158 -7.38 9.71 17.13
CA ARG A 158 -7.04 9.74 18.56
C ARG A 158 -5.54 9.93 18.75
N GLU A 159 -5.14 10.77 19.70
CA GLU A 159 -3.73 11.03 19.99
C GLU A 159 -2.98 9.75 20.38
N ASP A 160 -3.57 8.91 21.26
CA ASP A 160 -2.97 7.64 21.70
C ASP A 160 -2.81 6.63 20.55
N PHE A 161 -3.74 6.60 19.59
CA PHE A 161 -3.63 5.82 18.37
C PHE A 161 -2.45 6.30 17.51
N LEU A 162 -2.35 7.61 17.27
CA LEU A 162 -1.25 8.19 16.48
C LEU A 162 0.12 7.98 17.13
N GLU A 163 0.20 8.03 18.47
CA GLU A 163 1.43 7.73 19.22
C GLU A 163 1.87 6.27 19.06
N ASP A 164 0.93 5.31 19.16
CA ASP A 164 1.22 3.89 18.96
C ASP A 164 1.69 3.60 17.52
N ILE A 165 1.04 4.20 16.54
CA ILE A 165 1.46 4.10 15.14
C ILE A 165 2.86 4.70 14.95
N ASP A 166 3.15 5.87 15.50
CA ASP A 166 4.47 6.50 15.39
C ASP A 166 5.58 5.63 16.00
N LEU A 167 5.34 5.06 17.17
CA LEU A 167 6.28 4.14 17.82
C LEU A 167 6.52 2.87 16.98
N MET A 168 5.47 2.28 16.44
CA MET A 168 5.57 1.11 15.58
C MET A 168 6.35 1.43 14.30
N LEU A 169 6.01 2.54 13.61
CA LEU A 169 6.68 2.94 12.38
C LEU A 169 8.18 3.18 12.59
N LYS A 170 8.58 3.89 13.64
CA LYS A 170 9.98 4.13 14.00
C LYS A 170 10.76 2.84 14.33
N SER A 171 10.07 1.77 14.71
CA SER A 171 10.70 0.47 14.93
C SER A 171 10.98 -0.32 13.64
N LYS A 172 10.27 0.02 12.55
CA LYS A 172 10.28 -0.73 11.28
C LYS A 172 10.88 0.05 10.11
N LEU A 173 10.69 1.35 10.07
CA LEU A 173 11.06 2.24 8.98
C LEU A 173 12.09 3.28 9.45
N LYS A 174 12.79 3.89 8.50
CA LYS A 174 13.63 5.06 8.79
C LYS A 174 12.77 6.29 9.06
N ASP A 175 13.28 7.27 9.76
CA ASP A 175 12.52 8.47 10.15
C ASP A 175 11.79 9.13 8.98
N VAL A 176 12.47 9.31 7.83
CA VAL A 176 11.87 9.94 6.64
C VAL A 176 10.76 9.08 6.02
N GLU A 177 10.88 7.77 6.10
CA GLU A 177 9.90 6.81 5.60
C GLU A 177 8.67 6.77 6.53
N ALA A 178 8.90 6.74 7.83
CA ALA A 178 7.85 6.82 8.85
C ALA A 178 7.02 8.11 8.72
N GLU A 179 7.70 9.26 8.50
CA GLU A 179 7.01 10.52 8.22
C GLU A 179 6.20 10.47 6.92
N GLY A 180 6.74 9.87 5.86
CA GLY A 180 6.02 9.67 4.60
C GLY A 180 4.78 8.79 4.77
N PHE A 181 4.88 7.70 5.54
CA PHE A 181 3.73 6.85 5.86
C PHE A 181 2.63 7.64 6.59
N LYS A 182 3.00 8.38 7.63
CA LYS A 182 2.06 9.23 8.39
C LYS A 182 1.44 10.30 7.52
N GLN A 183 2.23 10.96 6.68
CA GLN A 183 1.74 11.97 5.74
C GLN A 183 0.68 11.40 4.78
N PHE A 184 0.85 10.16 4.32
CA PHE A 184 -0.10 9.55 3.39
C PHE A 184 -1.42 9.15 4.07
N PHE A 185 -1.37 8.61 5.28
CA PHE A 185 -2.56 8.07 5.94
C PHE A 185 -3.27 9.07 6.85
N PHE A 186 -2.57 10.05 7.42
CA PHE A 186 -3.08 10.98 8.45
C PHE A 186 -2.88 12.46 8.14
N GLY A 187 -2.22 12.80 7.00
CA GLY A 187 -1.90 14.17 6.59
C GLY A 187 -3.01 14.93 5.89
#